data_beeb89cdf4cec8130e05c33a498a541e
#
_entry.id   beeb89cdf4cec8130e05c33a498a541e
#
_cell.length_a   1.000
_cell.length_b   1.000
_cell.length_c   1.000
_cell.angle_alpha   90.00
_cell.angle_beta   90.00
_cell.angle_gamma   90.00
#
_symmetry.space_group_name_H-M   'P 1'
#
loop_
_entity.id
_entity.type
_entity.pdbx_description
1 polymer ?
#
loop_
_entity_poly.entity_id
_entity_poly.type
_entity_poly.pdbx_seq_one_letter_code
_entity_poly.pdbx_strand_id
1 'polypeptide(L)'
;MSGYLWRATVRNVNRALKEVNAFEWEGDYRFATRHKLQELLEDRMSSEVGQHLGRGRYERRGCGDQQDYRNGRRPRHFLTELGDLILRIPRTRKGYVSKVLEAYKRRSRSVDQLIMACFVLGMSTRKVSTALLSLLGERVSASTVSEVAKKLDLAVRRYHGRKLEDGYRFLSFDGVVLKQKGAARIQKKIILCVYGVSWEGKKEMIDFLLASSESQNAWEGFLRDLYGRGLEGKRCELITTDGGHGLGNALEVVYPRIPRQHCWAHKTRNVLDKVKKSDQEKVKKDLQRISHAKNRQAATQAYWSFCQKYRKIYPGAVKSLGSEIDDLLSFYQVKLSPRERQELGAEEVQNAQMALWKQIRTTNLIERAFREVKRRTRPMSVFVNRGSMERILYAVFFHYNSKGQEIPSFLFTHRP
;
A
#
# COMPACT_ATOMS: atom_id res chain seq x y z
N MET A 1 12.05 26.34 -12.72
CA MET A 1 10.73 26.99 -12.52
C MET A 1 9.80 26.36 -11.48
N SER A 2 9.90 25.05 -11.15
CA SER A 2 8.97 24.40 -10.19
C SER A 2 9.16 24.77 -8.71
N GLY A 3 10.34 25.23 -8.30
CA GLY A 3 10.62 25.59 -6.90
C GLY A 3 10.02 26.93 -6.45
N TYR A 4 9.82 27.86 -7.37
CA TYR A 4 9.24 29.19 -7.07
C TYR A 4 7.73 29.13 -6.86
N LEU A 5 7.02 28.43 -7.71
CA LEU A 5 5.57 28.22 -7.60
C LEU A 5 5.21 27.51 -6.27
N TRP A 6 6.03 26.57 -5.85
CA TRP A 6 5.75 25.81 -4.61
C TRP A 6 5.98 26.63 -3.35
N ARG A 7 7.04 27.49 -3.32
CA ARG A 7 7.26 28.46 -2.21
C ARG A 7 6.15 29.50 -2.14
N ALA A 8 5.61 29.94 -3.28
CA ALA A 8 4.46 30.85 -3.34
C ALA A 8 3.20 30.19 -2.77
N THR A 9 2.93 28.92 -3.13
CA THR A 9 1.74 28.18 -2.62
C THR A 9 1.82 27.96 -1.11
N VAL A 10 2.97 27.61 -0.55
CA VAL A 10 3.15 27.46 0.90
C VAL A 10 3.03 28.81 1.64
N ARG A 11 3.54 29.90 1.06
CA ARG A 11 3.34 31.25 1.62
C ARG A 11 1.87 31.64 1.61
N ASN A 12 1.12 31.34 0.54
CA ASN A 12 -0.29 31.65 0.44
C ASN A 12 -1.14 30.81 1.40
N VAL A 13 -0.84 29.51 1.58
CA VAL A 13 -1.48 28.67 2.59
C VAL A 13 -1.19 29.17 4.00
N ASN A 14 0.07 29.53 4.31
CA ASN A 14 0.43 30.08 5.62
C ASN A 14 -0.17 31.47 5.86
N ARG A 15 -0.37 32.27 4.80
CA ARG A 15 -1.07 33.56 4.88
C ARG A 15 -2.56 33.36 5.14
N ALA A 16 -3.21 32.46 4.39
CA ALA A 16 -4.62 32.10 4.60
C ALA A 16 -4.85 31.49 6.00
N LEU A 17 -3.93 30.64 6.49
CA LEU A 17 -3.97 30.09 7.86
C LEU A 17 -3.78 31.20 8.92
N LYS A 18 -2.95 32.22 8.67
CA LYS A 18 -2.83 33.38 9.57
C LYS A 18 -4.10 34.23 9.58
N GLU A 19 -4.74 34.39 8.44
CA GLU A 19 -6.01 35.12 8.33
C GLU A 19 -7.18 34.36 8.99
N VAL A 20 -7.14 33.02 8.97
CA VAL A 20 -8.12 32.15 9.67
C VAL A 20 -7.81 32.03 11.17
N ASN A 21 -6.54 32.12 11.58
CA ASN A 21 -6.10 32.10 12.99
C ASN A 21 -6.11 33.49 13.65
N ALA A 22 -6.94 34.42 13.19
CA ALA A 22 -7.12 35.73 13.82
C ALA A 22 -7.81 35.66 15.20
N PHE A 23 -8.02 34.48 15.77
CA PHE A 23 -8.41 34.27 17.16
C PHE A 23 -7.19 34.21 18.05
N GLU A 24 -6.86 35.32 18.71
CA GLU A 24 -5.75 35.45 19.66
C GLU A 24 -5.77 34.36 20.76
N TRP A 25 -6.97 33.92 21.18
CA TRP A 25 -7.12 32.91 22.24
C TRP A 25 -6.54 31.53 21.88
N GLU A 26 -6.49 31.15 20.58
CA GLU A 26 -5.91 29.84 20.19
C GLU A 26 -4.40 29.80 20.38
N GLY A 27 -3.73 30.93 20.18
CA GLY A 27 -2.33 31.10 20.49
C GLY A 27 -2.07 30.98 21.99
N ASP A 28 -2.87 31.65 22.82
CA ASP A 28 -2.78 31.62 24.27
C ASP A 28 -3.11 30.24 24.84
N TYR A 29 -4.13 29.57 24.31
CA TYR A 29 -4.48 28.21 24.72
C TYR A 29 -3.35 27.20 24.42
N ARG A 30 -2.80 27.22 23.22
CA ARG A 30 -1.66 26.35 22.86
C ARG A 30 -0.43 26.63 23.69
N PHE A 31 -0.13 27.89 23.96
CA PHE A 31 0.99 28.28 24.82
C PHE A 31 0.78 27.80 26.24
N ALA A 32 -0.37 28.06 26.83
CA ALA A 32 -0.73 27.67 28.20
C ALA A 32 -0.67 26.14 28.35
N THR A 33 -1.23 25.38 27.36
CA THR A 33 -1.22 23.91 27.36
C THR A 33 0.20 23.36 27.27
N ARG A 34 1.07 23.94 26.41
CA ARG A 34 2.48 23.55 26.32
C ARG A 34 3.22 23.80 27.63
N HIS A 35 3.03 24.96 28.21
CA HIS A 35 3.66 25.30 29.47
C HIS A 35 3.24 24.35 30.59
N LYS A 36 1.95 24.07 30.70
CA LYS A 36 1.42 23.11 31.67
C LYS A 36 1.91 21.69 31.49
N LEU A 37 1.98 21.24 30.24
CA LEU A 37 2.54 19.92 29.89
C LEU A 37 4.03 19.83 30.23
N GLN A 38 4.78 20.91 29.97
CA GLN A 38 6.20 20.99 30.34
C GLN A 38 6.39 20.87 31.86
N GLU A 39 5.65 21.64 32.64
CA GLU A 39 5.67 21.58 34.13
C GLU A 39 5.36 20.17 34.62
N LEU A 40 4.27 19.56 34.11
CA LEU A 40 3.83 18.21 34.50
C LEU A 40 4.95 17.19 34.26
N LEU A 41 5.58 17.22 33.09
CA LEU A 41 6.65 16.29 32.75
C LEU A 41 7.91 16.51 33.61
N GLU A 42 8.30 17.78 33.86
CA GLU A 42 9.45 18.10 34.66
C GLU A 42 9.26 17.71 36.15
N ASP A 43 8.06 17.94 36.70
CA ASP A 43 7.70 17.55 38.07
C ASP A 43 7.66 16.02 38.21
N ARG A 44 7.11 15.31 37.23
CA ARG A 44 7.10 13.85 37.24
C ARG A 44 8.51 13.28 37.23
N MET A 45 9.39 13.80 36.35
CA MET A 45 10.80 13.40 36.29
C MET A 45 11.55 13.73 37.58
N SER A 46 11.22 14.84 38.20
CA SER A 46 11.82 15.24 39.49
C SER A 46 11.39 14.30 40.63
N SER A 47 10.12 13.90 40.66
CA SER A 47 9.58 12.91 41.59
C SER A 47 10.22 11.53 41.41
N GLU A 48 10.41 11.06 40.15
CA GLU A 48 11.11 9.81 39.89
C GLU A 48 12.55 9.82 40.42
N VAL A 49 13.28 10.92 40.23
CA VAL A 49 14.65 11.05 40.82
C VAL A 49 14.60 11.05 42.33
N GLY A 50 13.58 11.67 42.96
CA GLY A 50 13.37 11.59 44.40
C GLY A 50 13.19 10.14 44.89
N GLN A 51 12.31 9.41 44.24
CA GLN A 51 12.10 7.99 44.53
C GLN A 51 13.36 7.13 44.30
N HIS A 52 14.10 7.40 43.22
CA HIS A 52 15.35 6.69 42.93
C HIS A 52 16.41 6.92 43.99
N LEU A 53 16.53 8.13 44.52
CA LEU A 53 17.52 8.49 45.55
C LEU A 53 17.05 8.17 46.96
N GLY A 54 15.77 7.83 47.19
CA GLY A 54 15.16 7.64 48.51
C GLY A 54 14.99 8.93 49.32
N ARG A 55 15.20 10.11 48.70
CA ARG A 55 15.16 11.41 49.39
C ARG A 55 14.65 12.55 48.51
N GLY A 56 14.00 13.51 49.14
CA GLY A 56 13.53 14.74 48.54
C GLY A 56 14.64 15.69 48.13
N ARG A 57 14.26 16.85 47.60
CA ARG A 57 15.19 17.93 47.28
C ARG A 57 15.59 18.64 48.59
N TYR A 58 16.89 18.90 48.75
CA TYR A 58 17.48 19.50 49.97
C TYR A 58 17.49 18.62 51.22
N GLU A 59 17.01 17.38 51.19
CA GLU A 59 17.11 16.43 52.28
C GLU A 59 18.52 15.85 52.35
N ARG A 60 19.03 15.67 53.60
CA ARG A 60 20.30 15.01 53.88
C ARG A 60 20.15 13.51 53.63
N ARG A 61 21.24 12.85 53.24
CA ARG A 61 21.26 11.40 53.03
C ARG A 61 21.03 10.66 54.34
N GLY A 62 20.04 9.74 54.34
CA GLY A 62 19.75 8.82 55.44
C GLY A 62 20.49 7.48 55.29
N CYS A 63 20.43 6.64 56.35
CA CYS A 63 20.90 5.28 56.30
C CYS A 63 19.95 4.45 55.39
N GLY A 64 20.49 3.85 54.31
CA GLY A 64 19.69 3.10 53.32
C GLY A 64 19.43 3.84 52.02
N ASP A 65 19.68 5.15 51.93
CA ASP A 65 19.55 5.90 50.68
C ASP A 65 20.57 5.47 49.61
N GLN A 66 20.14 5.51 48.35
CA GLN A 66 21.04 5.27 47.20
C GLN A 66 22.32 6.14 47.28
N GLN A 67 23.47 5.49 47.04
CA GLN A 67 24.79 6.18 46.98
C GLN A 67 24.95 6.97 45.66
N ASP A 68 23.97 7.78 45.32
CA ASP A 68 23.98 8.69 44.16
C ASP A 68 23.54 10.09 44.59
N TYR A 69 23.78 11.09 43.75
CA TYR A 69 23.51 12.48 44.03
C TYR A 69 22.91 13.17 42.81
N ARG A 70 22.01 14.13 43.06
CA ARG A 70 21.51 15.02 42.00
C ARG A 70 22.67 15.77 41.36
N ASN A 71 22.69 15.83 40.02
CA ASN A 71 23.75 16.50 39.25
C ASN A 71 23.14 17.49 38.24
N GLY A 72 22.35 18.43 38.78
CA GLY A 72 21.71 19.47 38.01
C GLY A 72 20.65 18.96 37.03
N ARG A 73 20.32 19.77 36.04
CA ARG A 73 19.36 19.49 34.96
C ARG A 73 20.00 19.88 33.62
N ARG A 74 19.62 19.20 32.55
CA ARG A 74 20.02 19.57 31.18
C ARG A 74 18.81 19.89 30.32
N PRO A 75 18.84 20.89 29.44
CA PRO A 75 17.78 21.16 28.50
C PRO A 75 17.76 20.06 27.39
N ARG A 76 16.56 19.66 26.98
CA ARG A 76 16.32 18.76 25.85
C ARG A 76 15.09 19.21 25.12
N HIS A 77 15.20 19.35 23.81
CA HIS A 77 14.07 19.53 22.92
C HIS A 77 13.25 18.25 22.84
N PHE A 78 11.94 18.38 22.98
CA PHE A 78 10.98 17.28 22.88
C PHE A 78 9.77 17.73 22.08
N LEU A 79 9.70 17.28 20.83
CA LEU A 79 8.64 17.64 19.90
C LEU A 79 7.35 16.87 20.23
N THR A 80 6.26 17.59 20.42
CA THR A 80 4.92 17.07 20.67
C THR A 80 3.96 17.54 19.59
N GLU A 81 2.73 17.04 19.61
CA GLU A 81 1.63 17.54 18.77
C GLU A 81 1.26 19.00 19.04
N LEU A 82 1.61 19.52 20.21
CA LEU A 82 1.42 20.92 20.58
C LEU A 82 2.59 21.82 20.16
N GLY A 83 3.69 21.23 19.66
CA GLY A 83 4.92 21.91 19.29
C GLY A 83 6.13 21.43 20.09
N ASP A 84 7.24 22.15 20.00
CA ASP A 84 8.49 21.82 20.70
C ASP A 84 8.43 22.28 22.17
N LEU A 85 8.83 21.38 23.06
CA LEU A 85 9.01 21.64 24.50
C LEU A 85 10.50 21.59 24.85
N ILE A 86 10.99 22.56 25.61
CA ILE A 86 12.36 22.54 26.15
C ILE A 86 12.31 21.98 27.56
N LEU A 87 12.40 20.66 27.69
CA LEU A 87 12.35 19.97 28.98
C LEU A 87 13.69 20.05 29.71
N ARG A 88 13.67 20.36 31.01
CA ARG A 88 14.82 20.34 31.90
C ARG A 88 14.99 18.99 32.56
N ILE A 89 15.69 18.06 31.86
CA ILE A 89 15.88 16.68 32.30
C ILE A 89 16.78 16.60 33.54
N PRO A 90 16.34 16.10 34.69
CA PRO A 90 17.16 15.94 35.87
C PRO A 90 18.26 14.88 35.65
N ARG A 91 19.40 15.06 36.28
CA ARG A 91 20.56 14.17 36.19
C ARG A 91 21.01 13.75 37.57
N THR A 92 21.58 12.55 37.68
CA THR A 92 22.32 12.09 38.83
C THR A 92 23.79 11.84 38.48
N ARG A 93 24.68 11.74 39.47
CA ARG A 93 26.14 11.51 39.23
C ARG A 93 26.40 10.14 38.63
N LYS A 94 25.69 9.10 39.07
CA LYS A 94 25.84 7.71 38.56
C LYS A 94 25.03 7.44 37.29
N GLY A 95 24.22 8.42 36.88
CA GLY A 95 23.40 8.30 35.68
C GLY A 95 22.03 7.67 35.97
N TYR A 96 20.97 8.47 35.89
CA TYR A 96 19.58 8.05 36.01
C TYR A 96 18.86 8.25 34.67
N VAL A 97 18.09 7.27 34.25
CA VAL A 97 17.22 7.34 33.05
C VAL A 97 15.77 7.39 33.51
N SER A 98 15.08 8.48 33.20
CA SER A 98 13.66 8.64 33.52
C SER A 98 12.79 7.63 32.81
N LYS A 99 11.76 7.11 33.50
CA LYS A 99 10.72 6.25 32.93
C LYS A 99 9.65 7.07 32.17
N VAL A 100 9.49 8.36 32.52
CA VAL A 100 8.58 9.29 31.85
C VAL A 100 9.03 9.56 30.42
N LEU A 101 10.34 9.71 30.24
CA LEU A 101 10.93 10.02 28.94
C LEU A 101 12.05 9.03 28.62
N GLU A 102 11.80 8.13 27.68
CA GLU A 102 12.80 7.15 27.21
C GLU A 102 14.14 7.85 26.87
N ALA A 103 15.24 7.15 27.13
CA ALA A 103 16.57 7.67 26.81
C ALA A 103 16.65 8.12 25.34
N TYR A 104 17.22 9.29 25.12
CA TYR A 104 17.41 9.90 23.78
C TYR A 104 16.15 10.19 22.96
N LYS A 105 14.95 9.95 23.47
CA LYS A 105 13.71 10.27 22.77
C LYS A 105 13.56 11.79 22.64
N ARG A 106 13.32 12.27 21.42
CA ARG A 106 13.21 13.70 21.08
C ARG A 106 11.83 14.11 20.58
N ARG A 107 10.88 13.18 20.51
CA ARG A 107 9.51 13.46 20.04
C ARG A 107 8.51 12.49 20.63
N SER A 108 7.26 12.92 20.70
CA SER A 108 6.16 12.11 21.18
C SER A 108 5.82 10.98 20.22
N ARG A 109 5.12 9.96 20.72
CA ARG A 109 4.58 8.86 19.89
C ARG A 109 3.59 9.40 18.87
N SER A 110 2.77 10.38 19.24
CA SER A 110 1.78 11.02 18.36
C SER A 110 2.42 11.68 17.14
N VAL A 111 3.59 12.34 17.32
CA VAL A 111 4.35 12.91 16.21
C VAL A 111 4.88 11.82 15.27
N ASP A 112 5.38 10.70 15.80
CA ASP A 112 5.81 9.56 14.97
C ASP A 112 4.62 8.96 14.20
N GLN A 113 3.44 8.86 14.82
CA GLN A 113 2.21 8.41 14.18
C GLN A 113 1.78 9.35 13.05
N LEU A 114 1.84 10.65 13.27
CA LEU A 114 1.50 11.65 12.26
C LEU A 114 2.47 11.60 11.07
N ILE A 115 3.78 11.46 11.32
CA ILE A 115 4.80 11.25 10.29
C ILE A 115 4.48 9.99 9.47
N MET A 116 4.16 8.90 10.15
CA MET A 116 3.82 7.62 9.51
C MET A 116 2.57 7.75 8.65
N ALA A 117 1.51 8.38 9.17
CA ALA A 117 0.28 8.60 8.43
C ALA A 117 0.51 9.40 7.14
N CYS A 118 1.25 10.51 7.23
CA CYS A 118 1.61 11.31 6.06
C CYS A 118 2.42 10.50 5.02
N PHE A 119 3.36 9.66 5.49
CA PHE A 119 4.16 8.82 4.62
C PHE A 119 3.30 7.74 3.91
N VAL A 120 2.43 7.06 4.66
CA VAL A 120 1.50 6.03 4.12
C VAL A 120 0.51 6.63 3.12
N LEU A 121 0.06 7.86 3.35
CA LEU A 121 -0.80 8.61 2.42
C LEU A 121 -0.07 9.06 1.14
N GLY A 122 1.22 8.77 1.00
CA GLY A 122 1.99 8.99 -0.23
C GLY A 122 2.72 10.33 -0.27
N MET A 123 2.89 11.01 0.86
CA MET A 123 3.74 12.20 0.90
C MET A 123 5.22 11.79 0.84
N SER A 124 6.01 12.49 0.02
CA SER A 124 7.46 12.30 0.05
C SER A 124 8.03 12.79 1.39
N THR A 125 9.18 12.24 1.81
CA THR A 125 9.84 12.63 3.08
C THR A 125 10.04 14.13 3.22
N ARG A 126 10.34 14.83 2.12
CA ARG A 126 10.48 16.29 2.09
C ARG A 126 9.13 17.00 2.24
N LYS A 127 8.07 16.49 1.62
CA LYS A 127 6.72 17.07 1.75
C LYS A 127 6.16 16.87 3.16
N VAL A 128 6.40 15.71 3.78
CA VAL A 128 6.07 15.48 5.20
C VAL A 128 6.76 16.52 6.08
N SER A 129 8.07 16.72 5.88
CA SER A 129 8.83 17.75 6.63
C SER A 129 8.19 19.13 6.53
N THR A 130 7.74 19.52 5.35
CA THR A 130 7.13 20.84 5.14
C THR A 130 5.71 20.93 5.69
N ALA A 131 4.90 19.89 5.51
CA ALA A 131 3.53 19.87 6.01
C ALA A 131 3.51 19.93 7.57
N LEU A 132 4.44 19.23 8.21
CA LEU A 132 4.52 19.22 9.67
C LEU A 132 5.07 20.53 10.25
N LEU A 133 5.85 21.30 9.49
CA LEU A 133 6.35 22.59 9.95
C LEU A 133 5.22 23.56 10.31
N SER A 134 4.14 23.60 9.50
CA SER A 134 3.00 24.47 9.76
C SER A 134 2.17 24.05 10.98
N LEU A 135 2.16 22.74 11.30
CA LEU A 135 1.41 22.20 12.43
C LEU A 135 2.20 22.23 13.76
N LEU A 136 3.48 21.91 13.70
CA LEU A 136 4.30 21.69 14.88
C LEU A 136 5.22 22.90 15.21
N GLY A 137 5.30 23.89 14.31
CA GLY A 137 6.22 25.02 14.44
C GLY A 137 7.71 24.65 14.27
N GLU A 138 8.01 23.36 14.18
CA GLU A 138 9.36 22.82 14.07
C GLU A 138 9.52 21.94 12.84
N ARG A 139 10.73 21.94 12.26
CA ARG A 139 11.05 21.19 11.04
C ARG A 139 11.48 19.77 11.38
N VAL A 140 10.65 18.80 11.01
CA VAL A 140 11.04 17.39 11.04
C VAL A 140 11.94 17.09 9.83
N SER A 141 13.16 16.62 10.04
CA SER A 141 14.08 16.34 8.94
C SER A 141 13.61 15.18 8.06
N ALA A 142 13.99 15.16 6.77
CA ALA A 142 13.68 14.07 5.88
C ALA A 142 14.29 12.73 6.33
N SER A 143 15.45 12.77 7.01
CA SER A 143 16.07 11.59 7.63
C SER A 143 15.21 11.04 8.77
N THR A 144 14.67 11.91 9.62
CA THR A 144 13.73 11.53 10.69
C THR A 144 12.49 10.84 10.12
N VAL A 145 11.89 11.41 9.06
CA VAL A 145 10.74 10.78 8.39
C VAL A 145 11.11 9.39 7.84
N SER A 146 12.30 9.26 7.26
CA SER A 146 12.80 7.98 6.75
C SER A 146 13.01 6.96 7.87
N GLU A 147 13.53 7.37 9.03
CA GLU A 147 13.73 6.48 10.18
C GLU A 147 12.40 6.02 10.80
N VAL A 148 11.44 6.93 10.95
CA VAL A 148 10.10 6.56 11.39
C VAL A 148 9.46 5.55 10.43
N ALA A 149 9.60 5.80 9.11
CA ALA A 149 9.09 4.87 8.09
C ALA A 149 9.75 3.48 8.14
N LYS A 150 11.01 3.36 8.58
CA LYS A 150 11.69 2.05 8.76
C LYS A 150 11.01 1.17 9.81
N LYS A 151 10.21 1.71 10.70
CA LYS A 151 9.40 0.91 11.64
C LYS A 151 8.44 -0.03 10.92
N LEU A 152 8.08 0.26 9.66
CA LEU A 152 7.30 -0.66 8.81
C LEU A 152 8.08 -1.88 8.34
N ASP A 153 9.43 -1.91 8.42
CA ASP A 153 10.24 -3.01 7.89
C ASP A 153 9.90 -4.37 8.55
N LEU A 154 9.59 -4.35 9.85
CA LEU A 154 9.16 -5.55 10.55
C LEU A 154 7.78 -6.01 10.07
N ALA A 155 6.85 -5.09 9.86
CA ALA A 155 5.52 -5.40 9.35
C ALA A 155 5.58 -5.94 7.91
N VAL A 156 6.43 -5.34 7.05
CA VAL A 156 6.69 -5.83 5.68
C VAL A 156 7.24 -7.26 5.70
N ARG A 157 8.25 -7.53 6.54
CA ARG A 157 8.81 -8.90 6.66
C ARG A 157 7.76 -9.90 7.13
N ARG A 158 6.95 -9.55 8.14
CA ARG A 158 5.85 -10.41 8.62
C ARG A 158 4.80 -10.64 7.53
N TYR A 159 4.50 -9.61 6.74
CA TYR A 159 3.55 -9.72 5.63
C TYR A 159 4.02 -10.72 4.58
N HIS A 160 5.27 -10.62 4.13
CA HIS A 160 5.85 -11.56 3.16
C HIS A 160 6.12 -12.96 3.73
N GLY A 161 6.33 -13.11 5.04
CA GLY A 161 6.60 -14.41 5.67
C GLY A 161 5.35 -15.09 6.27
N ARG A 162 4.17 -14.49 6.17
CA ARG A 162 2.95 -15.07 6.78
C ARG A 162 2.49 -16.33 6.05
N LYS A 163 1.94 -17.27 6.80
CA LYS A 163 1.18 -18.39 6.23
C LYS A 163 -0.02 -17.84 5.46
N LEU A 164 -0.29 -18.37 4.29
CA LEU A 164 -1.40 -17.99 3.45
C LEU A 164 -2.55 -18.98 3.60
N GLU A 165 -3.77 -18.48 3.49
CA GLU A 165 -4.98 -19.31 3.44
C GLU A 165 -5.29 -19.67 2.00
N ASP A 166 -5.71 -20.91 1.74
CA ASP A 166 -6.10 -21.40 0.40
C ASP A 166 -7.62 -21.29 0.19
N GLY A 167 -8.19 -20.14 0.56
CA GLY A 167 -9.63 -19.86 0.52
C GLY A 167 -10.11 -19.08 -0.70
N TYR A 168 -9.26 -18.88 -1.71
CA TYR A 168 -9.60 -18.06 -2.87
C TYR A 168 -10.24 -18.86 -3.98
N ARG A 169 -11.37 -18.35 -4.48
CA ARG A 169 -12.07 -18.87 -5.64
C ARG A 169 -11.41 -18.41 -6.94
N PHE A 170 -10.95 -17.16 -6.99
CA PHE A 170 -10.27 -16.58 -8.15
C PHE A 170 -8.96 -15.93 -7.72
N LEU A 171 -7.93 -16.15 -8.54
CA LEU A 171 -6.65 -15.47 -8.41
C LEU A 171 -6.40 -14.63 -9.67
N SER A 172 -5.76 -13.48 -9.49
CA SER A 172 -5.27 -12.66 -10.59
C SER A 172 -3.81 -12.30 -10.35
N PHE A 173 -2.99 -12.45 -11.37
CA PHE A 173 -1.58 -12.08 -11.35
C PHE A 173 -1.33 -11.00 -12.39
N ASP A 174 -0.57 -10.00 -12.01
CA ASP A 174 -0.22 -8.88 -12.89
C ASP A 174 1.03 -8.16 -12.38
N GLY A 175 1.68 -7.41 -13.26
CA GLY A 175 2.87 -6.64 -12.97
C GLY A 175 2.65 -5.13 -13.07
N VAL A 176 3.28 -4.35 -12.18
CA VAL A 176 3.30 -2.89 -12.30
C VAL A 176 4.71 -2.34 -12.27
N VAL A 177 5.02 -1.41 -13.17
CA VAL A 177 6.34 -0.78 -13.26
C VAL A 177 6.40 0.47 -12.39
N LEU A 178 7.39 0.53 -11.49
CA LEU A 178 7.78 1.73 -10.73
C LEU A 178 9.23 2.12 -11.03
N LYS A 179 9.60 3.35 -10.65
CA LYS A 179 10.93 3.90 -10.87
C LYS A 179 11.73 3.95 -9.57
N GLN A 180 12.95 3.44 -9.60
CA GLN A 180 13.90 3.47 -8.49
C GLN A 180 15.18 4.21 -8.90
N LYS A 181 15.79 4.97 -8.00
CA LYS A 181 17.10 5.57 -8.17
C LYS A 181 18.17 4.47 -8.17
N GLY A 182 18.89 4.31 -9.25
CA GLY A 182 20.09 3.48 -9.32
C GLY A 182 21.35 4.31 -9.08
N ALA A 183 22.52 3.66 -9.11
CA ALA A 183 23.81 4.33 -8.91
C ALA A 183 24.07 5.41 -9.97
N ALA A 184 23.90 5.08 -11.27
CA ALA A 184 24.17 5.98 -12.37
C ALA A 184 22.89 6.51 -13.05
N ARG A 185 21.77 5.77 -13.01
CA ARG A 185 20.54 6.12 -13.72
C ARG A 185 19.29 5.63 -12.99
N ILE A 186 18.13 6.17 -13.38
CA ILE A 186 16.82 5.66 -12.91
C ILE A 186 16.59 4.29 -13.52
N GLN A 187 16.30 3.32 -12.67
CA GLN A 187 15.94 1.94 -13.03
C GLN A 187 14.43 1.75 -12.96
N LYS A 188 13.89 0.99 -13.91
CA LYS A 188 12.54 0.46 -13.80
C LYS A 188 12.61 -0.78 -12.91
N LYS A 189 11.70 -0.87 -11.94
CA LYS A 189 11.46 -2.07 -11.12
C LYS A 189 10.05 -2.54 -11.37
N ILE A 190 9.89 -3.83 -11.47
CA ILE A 190 8.61 -4.46 -11.70
C ILE A 190 8.13 -5.03 -10.38
N ILE A 191 6.87 -4.81 -10.08
CA ILE A 191 6.22 -5.35 -8.90
C ILE A 191 5.28 -6.43 -9.40
N LEU A 192 5.63 -7.67 -9.13
CA LEU A 192 4.77 -8.82 -9.37
C LEU A 192 3.76 -8.86 -8.22
N CYS A 193 2.48 -8.97 -8.53
CA CYS A 193 1.40 -8.94 -7.54
C CYS A 193 0.46 -10.10 -7.72
N VAL A 194 -0.11 -10.56 -6.61
CA VAL A 194 -1.21 -11.53 -6.58
C VAL A 194 -2.41 -10.94 -5.84
N TYR A 195 -3.56 -11.05 -6.48
CA TYR A 195 -4.85 -10.60 -5.98
C TYR A 195 -5.81 -11.79 -5.93
N GLY A 196 -6.53 -11.93 -4.82
CA GLY A 196 -7.49 -13.00 -4.60
C GLY A 196 -8.90 -12.48 -4.40
N VAL A 197 -9.87 -13.30 -4.79
CA VAL A 197 -11.28 -13.18 -4.43
C VAL A 197 -11.70 -14.47 -3.75
N SER A 198 -12.10 -14.39 -2.48
CA SER A 198 -12.54 -15.57 -1.72
C SER A 198 -13.90 -16.08 -2.20
N TRP A 199 -14.33 -17.23 -1.71
CA TRP A 199 -15.66 -17.78 -1.95
C TRP A 199 -16.79 -16.91 -1.39
N GLU A 200 -16.51 -16.12 -0.36
CA GLU A 200 -17.42 -15.14 0.26
C GLU A 200 -17.39 -13.79 -0.45
N GLY A 201 -16.66 -13.69 -1.58
CA GLY A 201 -16.52 -12.45 -2.35
C GLY A 201 -15.56 -11.41 -1.77
N LYS A 202 -14.84 -11.74 -0.68
CA LYS A 202 -13.82 -10.85 -0.11
C LYS A 202 -12.66 -10.70 -1.09
N LYS A 203 -12.23 -9.46 -1.27
CA LYS A 203 -11.18 -9.07 -2.22
C LYS A 203 -9.92 -8.66 -1.46
N GLU A 204 -8.78 -9.24 -1.85
CA GLU A 204 -7.52 -9.01 -1.14
C GLU A 204 -6.31 -8.97 -2.08
N MET A 205 -5.42 -8.00 -1.87
CA MET A 205 -4.04 -8.06 -2.35
C MET A 205 -3.28 -9.03 -1.44
N ILE A 206 -3.03 -10.23 -1.94
CA ILE A 206 -2.44 -11.32 -1.12
C ILE A 206 -0.96 -11.05 -0.86
N ASP A 207 -0.19 -10.74 -1.92
CA ASP A 207 1.23 -10.44 -1.76
C ASP A 207 1.79 -9.72 -2.99
N PHE A 208 3.06 -9.28 -2.89
CA PHE A 208 3.81 -8.67 -3.98
C PHE A 208 5.30 -8.97 -3.87
N LEU A 209 6.00 -8.98 -5.01
CA LEU A 209 7.45 -9.16 -5.08
C LEU A 209 8.07 -8.08 -5.97
N LEU A 210 9.14 -7.44 -5.51
CA LEU A 210 9.96 -6.54 -6.32
C LEU A 210 10.96 -7.36 -7.15
N ALA A 211 10.76 -7.34 -8.47
CA ALA A 211 11.60 -8.03 -9.45
C ALA A 211 12.35 -7.06 -10.35
N SER A 212 13.37 -7.55 -11.01
CA SER A 212 14.12 -6.81 -12.04
C SER A 212 13.46 -6.90 -13.41
N SER A 213 12.70 -7.98 -13.67
CA SER A 213 12.02 -8.27 -14.93
C SER A 213 10.79 -9.15 -14.68
N GLU A 214 9.88 -9.21 -15.65
CA GLU A 214 8.75 -10.16 -15.71
C GLU A 214 9.15 -11.49 -16.37
N SER A 215 10.36 -11.97 -16.08
CA SER A 215 10.83 -13.24 -16.59
C SER A 215 10.10 -14.42 -15.97
N GLN A 216 10.10 -15.56 -16.67
CA GLN A 216 9.57 -16.82 -16.16
C GLN A 216 10.17 -17.16 -14.79
N ASN A 217 11.49 -17.07 -14.64
CA ASN A 217 12.18 -17.39 -13.38
C ASN A 217 11.72 -16.49 -12.21
N ALA A 218 11.48 -15.20 -12.48
CA ALA A 218 11.00 -14.29 -11.44
C ALA A 218 9.57 -14.64 -11.00
N TRP A 219 8.68 -14.93 -11.96
CA TRP A 219 7.34 -15.39 -11.66
C TRP A 219 7.34 -16.76 -10.97
N GLU A 220 8.10 -17.72 -11.49
CA GLU A 220 8.18 -19.05 -10.90
C GLU A 220 8.68 -19.02 -9.46
N GLY A 221 9.71 -18.24 -9.17
CA GLY A 221 10.19 -18.04 -7.80
C GLY A 221 9.12 -17.46 -6.89
N PHE A 222 8.37 -16.46 -7.36
CA PHE A 222 7.28 -15.86 -6.58
C PHE A 222 6.10 -16.83 -6.37
N LEU A 223 5.69 -17.55 -7.41
CA LEU A 223 4.60 -18.53 -7.32
C LEU A 223 4.95 -19.71 -6.40
N ARG A 224 6.20 -20.20 -6.44
CA ARG A 224 6.68 -21.26 -5.53
C ARG A 224 6.71 -20.80 -4.07
N ASP A 225 7.08 -19.54 -3.82
CA ASP A 225 7.03 -18.97 -2.47
C ASP A 225 5.58 -18.90 -1.96
N LEU A 226 4.64 -18.40 -2.77
CA LEU A 226 3.22 -18.36 -2.43
C LEU A 226 2.68 -19.77 -2.13
N TYR A 227 3.00 -20.74 -2.99
CA TYR A 227 2.60 -22.13 -2.84
C TYR A 227 3.16 -22.74 -1.54
N GLY A 228 4.45 -22.55 -1.27
CA GLY A 228 5.12 -23.05 -0.06
C GLY A 228 4.57 -22.43 1.24
N ARG A 229 4.01 -21.23 1.17
CA ARG A 229 3.33 -20.58 2.30
C ARG A 229 1.86 -20.95 2.45
N GLY A 230 1.31 -21.80 1.58
CA GLY A 230 -0.02 -22.37 1.71
C GLY A 230 -1.02 -21.96 0.62
N LEU A 231 -0.67 -21.09 -0.33
CA LEU A 231 -1.55 -20.76 -1.46
C LEU A 231 -1.43 -21.86 -2.53
N GLU A 232 -1.99 -23.04 -2.27
CA GLU A 232 -1.90 -24.18 -3.15
C GLU A 232 -2.91 -24.16 -4.31
N GLY A 233 -3.97 -23.34 -4.20
CA GLY A 233 -5.00 -23.20 -5.21
C GLY A 233 -5.97 -24.38 -5.31
N LYS A 234 -6.09 -25.21 -4.27
CA LYS A 234 -6.98 -26.39 -4.24
C LYS A 234 -8.46 -26.05 -4.50
N ARG A 235 -8.87 -24.86 -4.08
CA ARG A 235 -10.24 -24.34 -4.23
C ARG A 235 -10.36 -23.26 -5.29
N CYS A 236 -9.29 -23.00 -6.05
CA CYS A 236 -9.27 -21.97 -7.08
C CYS A 236 -9.88 -22.50 -8.39
N GLU A 237 -10.91 -21.82 -8.89
CA GLU A 237 -11.60 -22.18 -10.13
C GLU A 237 -10.95 -21.54 -11.38
N LEU A 238 -10.28 -20.38 -11.23
CA LEU A 238 -9.72 -19.65 -12.37
C LEU A 238 -8.58 -18.73 -11.95
N ILE A 239 -7.51 -18.72 -12.75
CA ILE A 239 -6.43 -17.75 -12.67
C ILE A 239 -6.52 -16.79 -13.85
N THR A 240 -6.64 -15.48 -13.58
CA THR A 240 -6.68 -14.45 -14.63
C THR A 240 -5.33 -13.73 -14.73
N THR A 241 -4.79 -13.60 -15.96
CA THR A 241 -3.50 -12.95 -16.26
C THR A 241 -3.62 -11.97 -17.43
N ASP A 242 -2.59 -11.17 -17.65
CA ASP A 242 -2.47 -10.29 -18.82
C ASP A 242 -2.09 -11.03 -20.12
N GLY A 243 -1.72 -12.32 -20.03
CA GLY A 243 -1.27 -13.14 -21.16
C GLY A 243 0.24 -13.07 -21.43
N GLY A 244 1.03 -12.56 -20.47
CA GLY A 244 2.48 -12.56 -20.57
C GLY A 244 3.08 -13.98 -20.59
N HIS A 245 3.94 -14.31 -21.58
CA HIS A 245 4.53 -15.65 -21.72
C HIS A 245 5.30 -16.12 -20.48
N GLY A 246 6.05 -15.21 -19.82
CA GLY A 246 6.81 -15.57 -18.63
C GLY A 246 5.93 -16.03 -17.47
N LEU A 247 4.81 -15.35 -17.23
CA LEU A 247 3.82 -15.74 -16.24
C LEU A 247 3.08 -17.01 -16.65
N GLY A 248 2.70 -17.13 -17.92
CA GLY A 248 2.01 -18.32 -18.46
C GLY A 248 2.81 -19.60 -18.19
N ASN A 249 4.10 -19.61 -18.58
CA ASN A 249 4.99 -20.75 -18.38
C ASN A 249 5.21 -21.05 -16.89
N ALA A 250 5.35 -20.04 -16.04
CA ALA A 250 5.51 -20.24 -14.60
C ALA A 250 4.25 -20.86 -13.96
N LEU A 251 3.06 -20.45 -14.40
CA LEU A 251 1.80 -21.04 -13.94
C LEU A 251 1.63 -22.50 -14.37
N GLU A 252 2.10 -22.88 -15.55
CA GLU A 252 2.13 -24.29 -15.98
C GLU A 252 2.95 -25.18 -15.06
N VAL A 253 4.04 -24.63 -14.52
CA VAL A 253 4.92 -25.37 -13.59
C VAL A 253 4.33 -25.45 -12.19
N VAL A 254 3.76 -24.35 -11.67
CA VAL A 254 3.35 -24.27 -10.24
C VAL A 254 1.87 -24.61 -10.04
N TYR A 255 1.01 -24.19 -10.94
CA TYR A 255 -0.46 -24.38 -10.89
C TYR A 255 -1.03 -25.06 -12.15
N PRO A 256 -0.54 -26.23 -12.57
CA PRO A 256 -0.89 -26.86 -13.85
C PRO A 256 -2.37 -27.24 -13.96
N ARG A 257 -3.05 -27.45 -12.83
CA ARG A 257 -4.45 -27.92 -12.80
C ARG A 257 -5.49 -26.81 -12.83
N ILE A 258 -5.08 -25.55 -12.61
CA ILE A 258 -6.04 -24.46 -12.53
C ILE A 258 -6.21 -23.83 -13.91
N PRO A 259 -7.45 -23.74 -14.43
CA PRO A 259 -7.73 -23.09 -15.71
C PRO A 259 -7.22 -21.66 -15.74
N ARG A 260 -6.67 -21.23 -16.87
CA ARG A 260 -6.18 -19.87 -17.08
C ARG A 260 -7.15 -19.07 -17.91
N GLN A 261 -7.28 -17.81 -17.58
CA GLN A 261 -8.04 -16.79 -18.30
C GLN A 261 -7.11 -15.66 -18.71
N HIS A 262 -6.99 -15.40 -20.00
CA HIS A 262 -6.32 -14.18 -20.45
C HIS A 262 -7.27 -12.97 -20.38
N CYS A 263 -6.73 -11.85 -19.94
CA CYS A 263 -7.48 -10.61 -19.74
C CYS A 263 -8.02 -10.05 -21.07
N TRP A 264 -9.33 -9.99 -21.20
CA TRP A 264 -9.98 -9.42 -22.39
C TRP A 264 -9.64 -7.93 -22.60
N ALA A 265 -9.38 -7.16 -21.54
CA ALA A 265 -9.02 -5.75 -21.70
C ALA A 265 -7.63 -5.60 -22.35
N HIS A 266 -6.64 -6.39 -21.92
CA HIS A 266 -5.30 -6.43 -22.52
C HIS A 266 -5.35 -6.99 -23.95
N LYS A 267 -6.06 -8.09 -24.17
CA LYS A 267 -6.19 -8.65 -25.52
C LYS A 267 -6.87 -7.70 -26.49
N THR A 268 -7.95 -7.06 -26.07
CA THR A 268 -8.62 -6.04 -26.91
C THR A 268 -7.65 -4.95 -27.33
N ARG A 269 -6.84 -4.43 -26.41
CA ARG A 269 -5.81 -3.42 -26.73
C ARG A 269 -4.80 -3.96 -27.73
N ASN A 270 -4.26 -5.17 -27.50
CA ASN A 270 -3.28 -5.80 -28.38
C ASN A 270 -3.81 -6.07 -29.81
N VAL A 271 -5.11 -6.37 -29.94
CA VAL A 271 -5.77 -6.55 -31.24
C VAL A 271 -5.96 -5.18 -31.91
N LEU A 272 -6.43 -4.17 -31.18
CA LEU A 272 -6.66 -2.82 -31.72
C LEU A 272 -5.37 -2.12 -32.15
N ASP A 273 -4.23 -2.41 -31.52
CA ASP A 273 -2.92 -1.91 -31.92
C ASP A 273 -2.49 -2.38 -33.33
N LYS A 274 -3.13 -3.44 -33.84
CA LYS A 274 -2.93 -3.98 -35.19
C LYS A 274 -3.99 -3.51 -36.21
N VAL A 275 -4.84 -2.58 -35.81
CA VAL A 275 -5.97 -2.06 -36.60
C VAL A 275 -5.82 -0.56 -36.80
N LYS A 276 -6.15 -0.06 -38.01
CA LYS A 276 -6.16 1.38 -38.30
C LYS A 276 -7.10 2.11 -37.34
N LYS A 277 -6.71 3.32 -36.91
CA LYS A 277 -7.48 4.12 -35.92
C LYS A 277 -8.95 4.33 -36.35
N SER A 278 -9.22 4.55 -37.64
CA SER A 278 -10.57 4.71 -38.20
C SER A 278 -11.49 3.53 -37.93
N ASP A 279 -10.94 2.31 -37.89
CA ASP A 279 -11.70 1.06 -37.79
C ASP A 279 -11.73 0.49 -36.38
N GLN A 280 -10.96 1.05 -35.44
CA GLN A 280 -10.82 0.52 -34.08
C GLN A 280 -12.16 0.40 -33.34
N GLU A 281 -13.05 1.39 -33.47
CA GLU A 281 -14.36 1.34 -32.82
C GLU A 281 -15.24 0.19 -33.35
N LYS A 282 -15.21 -0.05 -34.66
CA LYS A 282 -15.94 -1.15 -35.29
C LYS A 282 -15.41 -2.51 -34.85
N VAL A 283 -14.08 -2.66 -34.89
CA VAL A 283 -13.40 -3.89 -34.44
C VAL A 283 -13.64 -4.14 -32.97
N LYS A 284 -13.59 -3.11 -32.11
CA LYS A 284 -13.86 -3.20 -30.68
C LYS A 284 -15.29 -3.70 -30.40
N LYS A 285 -16.30 -3.18 -31.13
CA LYS A 285 -17.68 -3.68 -30.99
C LYS A 285 -17.79 -5.17 -31.36
N ASP A 286 -17.10 -5.63 -32.41
CA ASP A 286 -17.10 -7.03 -32.79
C ASP A 286 -16.36 -7.90 -31.77
N LEU A 287 -15.26 -7.43 -31.15
CA LEU A 287 -14.59 -8.09 -30.00
C LEU A 287 -15.51 -8.17 -28.77
N GLN A 288 -16.30 -7.12 -28.53
CA GLN A 288 -17.28 -7.13 -27.44
C GLN A 288 -18.37 -8.18 -27.65
N ARG A 289 -18.80 -8.45 -28.89
CA ARG A 289 -19.74 -9.51 -29.17
C ARG A 289 -19.23 -10.90 -28.78
N ILE A 290 -17.91 -11.11 -28.85
CA ILE A 290 -17.27 -12.35 -28.39
C ILE A 290 -17.25 -12.40 -26.87
N SER A 291 -16.68 -11.38 -26.26
CA SER A 291 -16.43 -11.34 -24.80
C SER A 291 -17.69 -11.17 -23.95
N HIS A 292 -18.81 -10.69 -24.53
CA HIS A 292 -20.10 -10.46 -23.85
C HIS A 292 -21.19 -11.42 -24.33
N ALA A 293 -20.84 -12.47 -25.05
CA ALA A 293 -21.81 -13.47 -25.53
C ALA A 293 -22.49 -14.16 -24.33
N LYS A 294 -23.73 -14.62 -24.56
CA LYS A 294 -24.55 -15.26 -23.52
C LYS A 294 -24.02 -16.61 -23.02
N ASN A 295 -23.21 -17.29 -23.85
CA ASN A 295 -22.56 -18.56 -23.53
C ASN A 295 -21.34 -18.78 -24.44
N ARG A 296 -20.55 -19.84 -24.12
CA ARG A 296 -19.34 -20.19 -24.90
C ARG A 296 -19.62 -20.46 -26.37
N GLN A 297 -20.74 -21.14 -26.70
CA GLN A 297 -21.11 -21.46 -28.09
C GLN A 297 -21.34 -20.17 -28.91
N ALA A 298 -22.12 -19.23 -28.37
CA ALA A 298 -22.36 -17.94 -29.02
C ALA A 298 -21.07 -17.12 -29.17
N ALA A 299 -20.18 -17.19 -28.16
CA ALA A 299 -18.85 -16.55 -28.23
C ALA A 299 -17.99 -17.13 -29.34
N THR A 300 -17.99 -18.45 -29.49
CA THR A 300 -17.27 -19.17 -30.57
C THR A 300 -17.81 -18.79 -31.95
N GLN A 301 -19.13 -18.71 -32.10
CA GLN A 301 -19.76 -18.26 -33.35
C GLN A 301 -19.36 -16.82 -33.70
N ALA A 302 -19.39 -15.91 -32.70
CA ALA A 302 -18.98 -14.53 -32.88
C ALA A 302 -17.49 -14.44 -33.26
N TYR A 303 -16.63 -15.28 -32.67
CA TYR A 303 -15.21 -15.37 -33.02
C TYR A 303 -15.01 -15.79 -34.48
N TRP A 304 -15.69 -16.82 -34.94
CA TRP A 304 -15.59 -17.23 -36.35
C TRP A 304 -16.09 -16.15 -37.32
N SER A 305 -17.17 -15.46 -36.97
CA SER A 305 -17.67 -14.31 -37.76
C SER A 305 -16.62 -13.17 -37.79
N PHE A 306 -15.96 -12.92 -36.69
CA PHE A 306 -14.84 -11.96 -36.61
C PHE A 306 -13.69 -12.39 -37.53
N CYS A 307 -13.28 -13.64 -37.49
CA CYS A 307 -12.22 -14.17 -38.35
C CYS A 307 -12.57 -14.05 -39.83
N GLN A 308 -13.77 -14.44 -40.25
CA GLN A 308 -14.22 -14.30 -41.64
C GLN A 308 -14.17 -12.86 -42.14
N LYS A 309 -14.64 -11.93 -41.29
CA LYS A 309 -14.73 -10.50 -41.61
C LYS A 309 -13.37 -9.84 -41.77
N TYR A 310 -12.41 -10.17 -40.88
CA TYR A 310 -11.17 -9.43 -40.72
C TYR A 310 -9.91 -10.14 -41.24
N ARG A 311 -9.94 -11.43 -41.59
CA ARG A 311 -8.75 -12.18 -42.01
C ARG A 311 -8.02 -11.60 -43.21
N LYS A 312 -8.76 -10.96 -44.16
CA LYS A 312 -8.16 -10.33 -45.34
C LYS A 312 -7.71 -8.91 -45.08
N ILE A 313 -8.37 -8.18 -44.16
CA ILE A 313 -8.15 -6.78 -43.89
C ILE A 313 -7.08 -6.58 -42.79
N TYR A 314 -7.19 -7.36 -41.72
CA TYR A 314 -6.35 -7.31 -40.51
C TYR A 314 -5.87 -8.72 -40.08
N PRO A 315 -5.06 -9.41 -40.91
CA PRO A 315 -4.63 -10.79 -40.61
C PRO A 315 -3.85 -10.87 -39.30
N GLY A 316 -3.06 -9.86 -38.97
CA GLY A 316 -2.33 -9.77 -37.68
C GLY A 316 -3.24 -9.66 -36.45
N ALA A 317 -4.39 -8.98 -36.58
CA ALA A 317 -5.39 -8.90 -35.50
C ALA A 317 -6.08 -10.23 -35.27
N VAL A 318 -6.46 -10.93 -36.36
CA VAL A 318 -7.05 -12.28 -36.32
C VAL A 318 -6.07 -13.28 -35.73
N LYS A 319 -4.81 -13.32 -36.19
CA LYS A 319 -3.77 -14.19 -35.63
C LYS A 319 -3.56 -13.95 -34.13
N SER A 320 -3.49 -12.67 -33.71
CA SER A 320 -3.33 -12.31 -32.30
C SER A 320 -4.50 -12.78 -31.43
N LEU A 321 -5.73 -12.71 -31.92
CA LEU A 321 -6.90 -13.19 -31.19
C LEU A 321 -6.93 -14.71 -31.15
N GLY A 322 -6.66 -15.38 -32.28
CA GLY A 322 -6.77 -16.81 -32.43
C GLY A 322 -5.77 -17.62 -31.63
N SER A 323 -4.55 -17.07 -31.43
CA SER A 323 -3.51 -17.77 -30.65
C SER A 323 -3.85 -18.02 -29.17
N GLU A 324 -4.87 -17.33 -28.64
CA GLU A 324 -5.21 -17.39 -27.22
C GLU A 324 -6.73 -17.51 -26.98
N ILE A 325 -7.49 -17.87 -28.02
CA ILE A 325 -8.96 -17.86 -27.95
C ILE A 325 -9.51 -18.78 -26.85
N ASP A 326 -8.91 -19.94 -26.66
CA ASP A 326 -9.34 -20.89 -25.63
C ASP A 326 -9.15 -20.33 -24.22
N ASP A 327 -8.00 -19.73 -23.95
CA ASP A 327 -7.72 -19.07 -22.67
C ASP A 327 -8.60 -17.81 -22.48
N LEU A 328 -8.97 -17.12 -23.55
CA LEU A 328 -9.89 -15.98 -23.51
C LEU A 328 -11.34 -16.37 -23.20
N LEU A 329 -11.74 -17.61 -23.49
CA LEU A 329 -13.08 -18.13 -23.25
C LEU A 329 -13.19 -19.04 -22.01
N SER A 330 -12.11 -19.18 -21.23
CA SER A 330 -12.07 -20.06 -20.05
C SER A 330 -13.06 -19.64 -18.96
N PHE A 331 -13.35 -18.34 -18.84
CA PHE A 331 -14.30 -17.83 -17.82
C PHE A 331 -15.72 -18.40 -17.96
N TYR A 332 -16.13 -18.89 -19.16
CA TYR A 332 -17.43 -19.54 -19.34
C TYR A 332 -17.55 -20.87 -18.61
N GLN A 333 -16.46 -21.50 -18.20
CA GLN A 333 -16.47 -22.75 -17.43
C GLN A 333 -16.91 -22.48 -15.97
N VAL A 334 -16.70 -21.27 -15.48
CA VAL A 334 -17.07 -20.89 -14.12
C VAL A 334 -18.57 -20.67 -14.01
N LYS A 335 -19.21 -21.36 -13.06
CA LYS A 335 -20.64 -21.28 -12.77
C LYS A 335 -20.87 -20.70 -11.38
N LEU A 336 -22.03 -20.10 -11.16
CA LEU A 336 -22.49 -19.81 -9.81
C LEU A 336 -22.50 -21.09 -8.99
N SER A 337 -22.09 -21.03 -7.73
CA SER A 337 -22.18 -22.16 -6.80
C SER A 337 -23.65 -22.58 -6.58
N PRO A 338 -23.91 -23.82 -6.16
CA PRO A 338 -25.28 -24.26 -5.85
C PRO A 338 -25.96 -23.34 -4.83
N ARG A 339 -25.21 -22.87 -3.82
CA ARG A 339 -25.73 -21.96 -2.78
C ARG A 339 -26.13 -20.60 -3.38
N GLU A 340 -25.27 -19.98 -4.19
CA GLU A 340 -25.57 -18.72 -4.88
C GLU A 340 -26.79 -18.81 -5.80
N ARG A 341 -27.08 -20.02 -6.35
CA ARG A 341 -28.24 -20.24 -7.22
C ARG A 341 -29.53 -20.44 -6.43
N GLN A 342 -29.46 -21.06 -5.25
CA GLN A 342 -30.64 -21.32 -4.40
C GLN A 342 -31.27 -20.04 -3.84
N GLU A 343 -30.47 -19.00 -3.68
CA GLU A 343 -30.89 -17.70 -3.14
C GLU A 343 -31.53 -16.77 -4.20
N LEU A 344 -31.53 -17.17 -5.48
CA LEU A 344 -31.88 -16.30 -6.62
C LEU A 344 -33.02 -16.91 -7.47
N GLY A 345 -33.90 -16.07 -8.00
CA GLY A 345 -34.86 -16.44 -9.04
C GLY A 345 -34.20 -16.70 -10.38
N ALA A 346 -34.90 -17.35 -11.33
CA ALA A 346 -34.33 -17.79 -12.60
C ALA A 346 -33.69 -16.65 -13.45
N GLU A 347 -34.32 -15.48 -13.49
CA GLU A 347 -33.82 -14.31 -14.22
C GLU A 347 -32.61 -13.70 -13.47
N GLU A 348 -32.66 -13.67 -12.15
CA GLU A 348 -31.59 -13.17 -11.29
C GLU A 348 -30.34 -14.07 -11.40
N VAL A 349 -30.51 -15.39 -11.53
CA VAL A 349 -29.40 -16.34 -11.76
C VAL A 349 -28.65 -16.00 -13.05
N GLN A 350 -29.36 -15.69 -14.12
CA GLN A 350 -28.73 -15.32 -15.38
C GLN A 350 -27.95 -14.01 -15.27
N ASN A 351 -28.53 -13.00 -14.64
CA ASN A 351 -27.89 -11.71 -14.42
C ASN A 351 -26.67 -11.84 -13.52
N ALA A 352 -26.76 -12.60 -12.42
CA ALA A 352 -25.65 -12.88 -11.51
C ALA A 352 -24.51 -13.64 -12.20
N GLN A 353 -24.83 -14.63 -13.05
CA GLN A 353 -23.84 -15.36 -13.84
C GLN A 353 -23.10 -14.44 -14.82
N MET A 354 -23.82 -13.54 -15.49
CA MET A 354 -23.20 -12.56 -16.38
C MET A 354 -22.32 -11.55 -15.61
N ALA A 355 -22.76 -11.14 -14.42
CA ALA A 355 -21.97 -10.27 -13.54
C ALA A 355 -20.68 -10.95 -13.06
N LEU A 356 -20.74 -12.23 -12.69
CA LEU A 356 -19.58 -13.03 -12.33
C LEU A 356 -18.58 -13.09 -13.50
N TRP A 357 -19.02 -13.45 -14.69
CA TRP A 357 -18.17 -13.51 -15.88
C TRP A 357 -17.56 -12.15 -16.24
N LYS A 358 -18.32 -11.06 -16.09
CA LYS A 358 -17.81 -9.69 -16.26
C LYS A 358 -16.67 -9.38 -15.29
N GLN A 359 -16.72 -9.90 -14.09
CA GLN A 359 -15.71 -9.66 -13.06
C GLN A 359 -14.42 -10.43 -13.34
N ILE A 360 -14.50 -11.72 -13.75
CA ILE A 360 -13.36 -12.64 -13.85
C ILE A 360 -12.65 -12.65 -15.21
N ARG A 361 -13.30 -12.17 -16.29
CA ARG A 361 -12.70 -12.14 -17.63
C ARG A 361 -11.66 -11.04 -17.85
N THR A 362 -11.42 -10.19 -16.84
CA THR A 362 -10.45 -9.09 -16.90
C THR A 362 -9.69 -8.95 -15.61
N THR A 363 -8.48 -8.40 -15.68
CA THR A 363 -7.65 -8.02 -14.50
C THR A 363 -8.05 -6.66 -13.89
N ASN A 364 -9.24 -6.14 -14.20
CA ASN A 364 -9.67 -4.81 -13.74
C ASN A 364 -9.63 -4.63 -12.22
N LEU A 365 -9.77 -5.72 -11.44
CA LEU A 365 -9.69 -5.65 -9.98
C LEU A 365 -8.28 -5.30 -9.51
N ILE A 366 -7.26 -5.99 -10.02
CA ILE A 366 -5.86 -5.71 -9.68
C ILE A 366 -5.41 -4.36 -10.28
N GLU A 367 -5.91 -3.99 -11.48
CA GLU A 367 -5.64 -2.67 -12.06
C GLU A 367 -6.17 -1.51 -11.20
N ARG A 368 -7.30 -1.70 -10.49
CA ARG A 368 -7.81 -0.71 -9.52
C ARG A 368 -6.83 -0.53 -8.34
N ALA A 369 -6.29 -1.62 -7.81
CA ALA A 369 -5.26 -1.57 -6.77
C ALA A 369 -3.99 -0.85 -7.28
N PHE A 370 -3.58 -1.13 -8.52
CA PHE A 370 -2.44 -0.42 -9.14
C PHE A 370 -2.69 1.06 -9.37
N ARG A 371 -3.93 1.49 -9.62
CA ARG A 371 -4.27 2.93 -9.67
C ARG A 371 -4.03 3.60 -8.32
N GLU A 372 -4.40 2.95 -7.21
CA GLU A 372 -4.12 3.44 -5.87
C GLU A 372 -2.59 3.51 -5.59
N VAL A 373 -1.83 2.49 -5.99
CA VAL A 373 -0.37 2.52 -5.92
C VAL A 373 0.17 3.72 -6.72
N LYS A 374 -0.23 3.85 -7.98
CA LYS A 374 0.21 4.96 -8.85
C LYS A 374 -0.19 6.33 -8.30
N ARG A 375 -1.38 6.46 -7.72
CA ARG A 375 -1.85 7.72 -7.12
C ARG A 375 -0.96 8.16 -5.97
N ARG A 376 -0.52 7.24 -5.12
CA ARG A 376 0.35 7.53 -3.97
C ARG A 376 1.83 7.66 -4.35
N THR A 377 2.29 6.92 -5.35
CA THR A 377 3.69 6.92 -5.74
C THR A 377 4.04 8.01 -6.76
N ARG A 378 3.06 8.50 -7.54
CA ARG A 378 3.27 9.58 -8.51
C ARG A 378 3.89 10.86 -7.91
N PRO A 379 3.44 11.36 -6.72
CA PRO A 379 4.07 12.52 -6.06
C PRO A 379 5.51 12.28 -5.61
N MET A 380 5.92 11.03 -5.42
CA MET A 380 7.27 10.64 -5.01
C MET A 380 8.24 10.58 -6.20
N SER A 381 7.72 10.48 -7.42
CA SER A 381 8.42 10.39 -8.71
C SER A 381 9.35 9.19 -8.82
N VAL A 382 10.37 9.08 -7.94
CA VAL A 382 11.40 8.03 -7.94
C VAL A 382 11.68 7.60 -6.50
N PHE A 383 11.72 6.31 -6.25
CA PHE A 383 12.11 5.75 -4.95
C PHE A 383 13.62 5.75 -4.77
N VAL A 384 14.08 6.07 -3.56
CA VAL A 384 15.51 6.12 -3.23
C VAL A 384 16.12 4.72 -3.21
N ASN A 385 15.39 3.74 -2.64
CA ASN A 385 15.86 2.36 -2.51
C ASN A 385 14.68 1.37 -2.45
N ARG A 386 15.00 0.08 -2.51
CA ARG A 386 14.05 -1.04 -2.47
C ARG A 386 13.16 -1.00 -1.21
N GLY A 387 13.73 -0.83 -0.02
CA GLY A 387 12.97 -0.84 1.23
C GLY A 387 11.94 0.29 1.31
N SER A 388 12.24 1.49 0.79
CA SER A 388 11.26 2.58 0.69
C SER A 388 10.09 2.22 -0.22
N MET A 389 10.34 1.49 -1.30
CA MET A 389 9.31 1.01 -2.22
C MET A 389 8.43 -0.05 -1.55
N GLU A 390 9.02 -1.04 -0.89
CA GLU A 390 8.30 -2.11 -0.17
C GLU A 390 7.40 -1.55 0.93
N ARG A 391 7.87 -0.59 1.72
CA ARG A 391 7.06 0.06 2.78
C ARG A 391 5.82 0.75 2.22
N ILE A 392 5.96 1.49 1.13
CA ILE A 392 4.82 2.18 0.50
C ILE A 392 3.86 1.18 -0.11
N LEU A 393 4.34 0.16 -0.82
CA LEU A 393 3.50 -0.88 -1.39
C LEU A 393 2.72 -1.62 -0.32
N TYR A 394 3.41 -2.06 0.75
CA TYR A 394 2.78 -2.67 1.90
C TYR A 394 1.67 -1.78 2.48
N ALA A 395 1.99 -0.51 2.74
CA ALA A 395 1.02 0.42 3.32
C ALA A 395 -0.20 0.65 2.41
N VAL A 396 0.02 0.75 1.09
CA VAL A 396 -1.07 0.91 0.10
C VAL A 396 -1.94 -0.33 0.04
N PHE A 397 -1.35 -1.52 -0.03
CA PHE A 397 -2.10 -2.78 -0.11
C PHE A 397 -2.80 -3.10 1.20
N PHE A 398 -2.16 -2.84 2.33
CA PHE A 398 -2.79 -2.96 3.64
C PHE A 398 -4.02 -2.06 3.76
N HIS A 399 -3.90 -0.78 3.38
CA HIS A 399 -5.04 0.15 3.35
C HIS A 399 -6.12 -0.28 2.34
N TYR A 400 -5.72 -0.84 1.19
CA TYR A 400 -6.66 -1.36 0.19
C TYR A 400 -7.47 -2.53 0.76
N ASN A 401 -6.82 -3.46 1.42
CA ASN A 401 -7.46 -4.63 2.04
C ASN A 401 -8.36 -4.24 3.23
N SER A 402 -8.03 -3.14 3.93
CA SER A 402 -8.78 -2.63 5.09
C SER A 402 -9.95 -1.69 4.70
N LYS A 403 -10.23 -1.49 3.41
CA LYS A 403 -11.37 -0.65 2.98
C LYS A 403 -12.69 -1.26 3.46
N GLY A 404 -13.37 -0.55 4.38
CA GLY A 404 -14.59 -0.99 5.05
C GLY A 404 -14.39 -1.45 6.50
N GLN A 405 -13.13 -1.52 6.96
CA GLN A 405 -12.77 -1.67 8.37
C GLN A 405 -12.11 -0.37 8.84
N GLU A 406 -12.31 0.01 10.09
CA GLU A 406 -11.53 1.09 10.71
C GLU A 406 -10.04 0.77 10.54
N ILE A 407 -9.21 1.78 10.22
CA ILE A 407 -7.75 1.58 10.13
C ILE A 407 -7.29 1.06 11.48
N PRO A 408 -6.85 -0.20 11.58
CA PRO A 408 -6.54 -0.78 12.87
C PRO A 408 -5.49 0.06 13.58
N SER A 409 -5.76 0.45 14.81
CA SER A 409 -4.86 1.28 15.63
C SER A 409 -3.47 0.68 15.80
N PHE A 410 -3.29 -0.64 15.57
CA PHE A 410 -1.99 -1.30 15.69
C PHE A 410 -0.96 -0.88 14.62
N LEU A 411 -1.38 -0.28 13.47
CA LEU A 411 -0.43 0.36 12.56
C LEU A 411 0.27 1.55 13.23
N PHE A 412 -0.34 2.08 14.26
CA PHE A 412 0.12 3.24 15.00
C PHE A 412 0.47 2.92 16.45
N THR A 413 0.11 1.72 16.94
CA THR A 413 0.38 1.28 18.31
C THR A 413 1.26 0.03 18.29
N HIS A 414 2.52 0.13 18.67
CA HIS A 414 3.23 -1.01 19.24
C HIS A 414 2.63 -1.24 20.64
N ARG A 415 1.72 -2.19 20.81
CA ARG A 415 1.59 -2.85 22.11
C ARG A 415 2.77 -3.81 22.26
N PRO A 416 3.41 -3.86 23.46
CA PRO A 416 4.57 -4.71 23.72
C PRO A 416 4.28 -6.18 23.47
#